data_73e0ee9fc74c6f94a59cc9d7868238f8
#
_entry.id   73e0ee9fc74c6f94a59cc9d7868238f8
#
_cell.length_a   1.000
_cell.length_b   1.000
_cell.length_c   1.000
_cell.angle_alpha   90.00
_cell.angle_beta   90.00
_cell.angle_gamma   90.00
#
_symmetry.space_group_name_H-M   'P 1'
#
loop_
_entity.id
_entity.type
_entity.pdbx_description
1 polymer ?
#
loop_
_entity_poly.entity_id
_entity_poly.type
_entity_poly.pdbx_seq_one_letter_code
_entity_poly.pdbx_strand_id
1 'polypeptide(L)'
;TYNSANLTIDGVTTDGDRRAHYGVHMGNVHNVLAANIVVKNPVLHSLTFNTQSTKCVYKDATVFISPTLDQHAGANHQNLFDNVTLHMPAKGSAKGPVAAVFDGSGAGYWQPGHGGFNTTWNLRVLVTGGAFPDETVTIQGLDEGPMARIVGLHGNRNFRLDYRPAPYVEKLNVPLHAVPSLYDYQLAKRRGNNR
;
A
#
# COMPACT_ATOMS: atom_id res chain seq x y z
N THR A 1 -14.59 -6.38 0.51
CA THR A 1 -15.51 -6.71 -0.60
C THR A 1 -14.99 -7.90 -1.39
N TYR A 2 -15.88 -8.70 -1.95
CA TYR A 2 -15.54 -9.91 -2.69
C TYR A 2 -16.53 -10.10 -3.86
N ASN A 3 -16.05 -10.65 -4.98
CA ASN A 3 -16.86 -10.92 -6.20
C ASN A 3 -17.67 -9.69 -6.67
N SER A 4 -17.05 -8.53 -6.72
CA SER A 4 -17.75 -7.27 -7.04
C SER A 4 -16.98 -6.46 -8.10
N ALA A 5 -17.71 -5.64 -8.83
CA ALA A 5 -17.10 -4.71 -9.78
C ALA A 5 -17.77 -3.34 -9.75
N ASN A 6 -17.04 -2.30 -10.16
CA ASN A 6 -17.53 -0.92 -10.29
C ASN A 6 -18.16 -0.38 -8.98
N LEU A 7 -17.49 -0.62 -7.86
CA LEU A 7 -17.95 -0.24 -6.53
C LEU A 7 -17.11 0.92 -5.97
N THR A 8 -17.78 1.87 -5.33
CA THR A 8 -17.12 2.88 -4.49
C THR A 8 -17.51 2.66 -3.04
N ILE A 9 -16.50 2.60 -2.17
CA ILE A 9 -16.62 2.51 -0.71
C ILE A 9 -15.94 3.77 -0.16
N ASP A 10 -16.62 4.52 0.66
CA ASP A 10 -16.11 5.78 1.19
C ASP A 10 -16.36 5.90 2.69
N GLY A 11 -15.35 6.33 3.44
CA GLY A 11 -15.46 6.62 4.87
C GLY A 11 -15.54 5.37 5.75
N VAL A 12 -14.61 4.40 5.62
CA VAL A 12 -14.56 3.21 6.50
C VAL A 12 -13.55 3.41 7.61
N THR A 13 -14.00 3.20 8.85
CA THR A 13 -13.13 3.10 10.04
C THR A 13 -13.26 1.71 10.65
N THR A 14 -12.14 1.05 10.86
CA THR A 14 -12.07 -0.17 11.69
C THR A 14 -11.41 0.16 13.02
N ASP A 15 -11.95 -0.35 14.11
CA ASP A 15 -11.50 -0.07 15.47
C ASP A 15 -11.69 -1.30 16.38
N GLY A 16 -11.01 -1.33 17.52
CA GLY A 16 -11.12 -2.37 18.55
C GLY A 16 -9.77 -2.90 19.02
N ASP A 17 -9.79 -3.62 20.14
CA ASP A 17 -8.59 -4.10 20.83
C ASP A 17 -8.13 -5.48 20.35
N ARG A 18 -9.00 -6.23 19.70
CA ARG A 18 -8.68 -7.59 19.22
C ARG A 18 -8.09 -7.56 17.82
N ARG A 19 -7.08 -8.40 17.62
CA ARG A 19 -6.46 -8.57 16.30
C ARG A 19 -7.45 -9.21 15.33
N ALA A 20 -7.70 -8.53 14.22
CA ALA A 20 -8.44 -9.05 13.08
C ALA A 20 -7.48 -9.65 12.05
N HIS A 21 -8.01 -10.50 11.16
CA HIS A 21 -7.22 -11.03 10.04
C HIS A 21 -7.02 -9.95 8.97
N TYR A 22 -8.09 -9.27 8.58
CA TYR A 22 -8.07 -8.18 7.61
C TYR A 22 -8.58 -6.86 8.21
N GLY A 23 -7.99 -5.76 7.79
CA GLY A 23 -8.57 -4.42 7.94
C GLY A 23 -9.61 -4.19 6.84
N VAL A 24 -9.17 -3.82 5.64
CA VAL A 24 -10.03 -3.73 4.45
C VAL A 24 -9.48 -4.66 3.37
N HIS A 25 -10.36 -5.52 2.86
CA HIS A 25 -10.00 -6.58 1.94
C HIS A 25 -10.75 -6.45 0.61
N MET A 26 -10.00 -6.50 -0.47
CA MET A 26 -10.48 -6.61 -1.85
C MET A 26 -10.04 -7.95 -2.43
N GLY A 27 -10.98 -8.84 -2.74
CA GLY A 27 -10.70 -10.16 -3.31
C GLY A 27 -11.62 -10.48 -4.48
N ASN A 28 -11.06 -10.92 -5.59
CA ASN A 28 -11.78 -11.22 -6.82
C ASN A 28 -12.71 -10.06 -7.25
N VAL A 29 -12.15 -8.85 -7.30
CA VAL A 29 -12.90 -7.62 -7.59
C VAL A 29 -12.23 -6.83 -8.71
N HIS A 30 -13.01 -6.04 -9.41
CA HIS A 30 -12.54 -5.23 -10.52
C HIS A 30 -13.09 -3.81 -10.44
N ASN A 31 -12.20 -2.80 -10.65
CA ASN A 31 -12.56 -1.39 -10.68
C ASN A 31 -13.29 -0.95 -9.39
N VAL A 32 -12.68 -1.23 -8.23
CA VAL A 32 -13.20 -0.82 -6.92
C VAL A 32 -12.36 0.31 -6.36
N LEU A 33 -13.02 1.39 -5.94
CA LEU A 33 -12.41 2.47 -5.17
C LEU A 33 -12.81 2.31 -3.70
N ALA A 34 -11.82 2.25 -2.80
CA ALA A 34 -12.02 2.42 -1.37
C ALA A 34 -11.25 3.67 -0.91
N ALA A 35 -11.97 4.67 -0.46
CA ALA A 35 -11.42 5.97 -0.08
C ALA A 35 -11.73 6.32 1.37
N ASN A 36 -10.92 7.24 1.96
CA ASN A 36 -11.09 7.73 3.32
C ASN A 36 -11.15 6.59 4.35
N ILE A 37 -10.12 5.74 4.32
CA ILE A 37 -10.03 4.54 5.16
C ILE A 37 -9.17 4.82 6.39
N VAL A 38 -9.66 4.41 7.56
CA VAL A 38 -8.91 4.47 8.82
C VAL A 38 -8.89 3.09 9.49
N VAL A 39 -7.71 2.49 9.62
CA VAL A 39 -7.52 1.22 10.33
C VAL A 39 -6.81 1.48 11.64
N LYS A 40 -7.52 1.37 12.75
CA LYS A 40 -7.02 1.65 14.12
C LYS A 40 -6.71 0.39 14.91
N ASN A 41 -7.43 -0.69 14.67
CA ASN A 41 -7.24 -1.96 15.38
C ASN A 41 -6.02 -2.74 14.86
N PRO A 42 -5.42 -3.61 15.67
CA PRO A 42 -4.38 -4.51 15.21
C PRO A 42 -4.95 -5.49 14.17
N VAL A 43 -4.27 -5.62 13.04
CA VAL A 43 -4.67 -6.51 11.95
C VAL A 43 -3.44 -7.24 11.38
N LEU A 44 -3.67 -8.39 10.74
CA LEU A 44 -2.60 -9.09 10.04
C LEU A 44 -2.36 -8.46 8.65
N HIS A 45 -3.42 -8.19 7.92
CA HIS A 45 -3.41 -7.60 6.57
C HIS A 45 -4.25 -6.33 6.55
N SER A 46 -3.60 -5.16 6.51
CA SER A 46 -4.30 -3.89 6.74
C SER A 46 -5.12 -3.44 5.54
N LEU A 47 -4.47 -3.30 4.39
CA LEU A 47 -5.09 -2.97 3.12
C LEU A 47 -4.67 -4.04 2.12
N THR A 48 -5.63 -4.86 1.67
CA THR A 48 -5.32 -6.08 0.93
C THR A 48 -5.91 -6.05 -0.48
N PHE A 49 -5.03 -6.21 -1.47
CA PHE A 49 -5.41 -6.68 -2.80
C PHE A 49 -5.18 -8.19 -2.87
N ASN A 50 -6.25 -8.95 -2.88
CA ASN A 50 -6.19 -10.41 -2.93
C ASN A 50 -6.54 -10.93 -4.34
N THR A 51 -6.58 -12.23 -4.47
CA THR A 51 -6.79 -13.02 -5.69
C THR A 51 -7.61 -12.29 -6.75
N GLN A 52 -7.04 -12.13 -7.93
CA GLN A 52 -7.68 -11.56 -9.13
C GLN A 52 -8.23 -10.13 -8.96
N SER A 53 -7.84 -9.41 -7.91
CA SER A 53 -8.23 -8.01 -7.77
C SER A 53 -7.47 -7.14 -8.77
N THR A 54 -8.19 -6.39 -9.60
CA THR A 54 -7.59 -5.61 -10.67
C THR A 54 -8.20 -4.23 -10.81
N LYS A 55 -7.36 -3.25 -11.14
CA LYS A 55 -7.76 -1.84 -11.33
C LYS A 55 -8.48 -1.26 -10.12
N CYS A 56 -8.09 -1.71 -8.93
CA CYS A 56 -8.64 -1.28 -7.66
C CYS A 56 -7.75 -0.22 -7.00
N VAL A 57 -8.35 0.61 -6.18
CA VAL A 57 -7.67 1.74 -5.53
C VAL A 57 -8.00 1.77 -4.05
N TYR A 58 -6.97 1.83 -3.20
CA TYR A 58 -7.05 2.37 -1.85
C TYR A 58 -6.56 3.82 -1.88
N LYS A 59 -7.41 4.76 -1.52
CA LYS A 59 -7.14 6.20 -1.57
C LYS A 59 -7.34 6.86 -0.22
N ASP A 60 -6.45 7.78 0.14
CA ASP A 60 -6.55 8.56 1.39
C ASP A 60 -6.75 7.64 2.62
N ALA A 61 -5.87 6.65 2.76
CA ALA A 61 -5.96 5.69 3.86
C ALA A 61 -4.92 5.97 4.95
N THR A 62 -5.29 5.72 6.21
CA THR A 62 -4.37 5.77 7.35
C THR A 62 -4.44 4.48 8.15
N VAL A 63 -3.29 3.87 8.41
CA VAL A 63 -3.17 2.64 9.21
C VAL A 63 -2.25 2.86 10.39
N PHE A 64 -2.73 2.56 11.61
CA PHE A 64 -2.04 2.92 12.85
C PHE A 64 -1.24 1.80 13.50
N ILE A 65 -1.63 0.52 13.33
CA ILE A 65 -0.99 -0.59 14.05
C ILE A 65 -0.55 -1.67 13.08
N SER A 66 0.77 -1.92 13.04
CA SER A 66 1.41 -2.95 12.21
C SER A 66 0.92 -2.94 10.75
N PRO A 67 1.01 -1.79 10.07
CA PRO A 67 0.44 -1.65 8.75
C PRO A 67 1.16 -2.52 7.72
N THR A 68 0.38 -3.14 6.83
CA THR A 68 0.89 -3.87 5.66
C THR A 68 0.06 -3.49 4.45
N LEU A 69 0.73 -3.08 3.37
CA LEU A 69 0.14 -2.94 2.04
C LEU A 69 0.21 -4.31 1.36
N ASP A 70 -0.78 -5.14 1.65
CA ASP A 70 -0.78 -6.55 1.29
C ASP A 70 -1.24 -6.75 -0.16
N GLN A 71 -0.39 -7.40 -0.94
CA GLN A 71 -0.66 -7.79 -2.32
C GLN A 71 -0.73 -9.31 -2.39
N HIS A 72 -1.70 -9.87 -1.70
CA HIS A 72 -1.72 -11.19 -1.10
C HIS A 72 -1.38 -12.36 -2.02
N ALA A 73 -2.08 -12.57 -3.13
CA ALA A 73 -1.85 -13.73 -3.98
C ALA A 73 -2.62 -13.67 -5.31
N GLY A 74 -2.44 -14.72 -6.13
CA GLY A 74 -3.36 -15.12 -7.18
C GLY A 74 -3.63 -14.07 -8.26
N ALA A 75 -2.58 -13.57 -8.92
CA ALA A 75 -2.69 -12.69 -10.09
C ALA A 75 -3.43 -11.35 -9.84
N ASN A 76 -3.42 -10.82 -8.61
CA ASN A 76 -3.83 -9.44 -8.42
C ASN A 76 -2.84 -8.51 -9.14
N HIS A 77 -3.34 -7.52 -9.88
CA HIS A 77 -2.47 -6.65 -10.68
C HIS A 77 -3.13 -5.32 -11.05
N GLN A 78 -2.31 -4.35 -11.47
CA GLN A 78 -2.78 -3.02 -11.92
C GLN A 78 -3.59 -2.27 -10.86
N ASN A 79 -3.27 -2.46 -9.59
CA ASN A 79 -3.91 -1.80 -8.47
C ASN A 79 -3.10 -0.58 -8.00
N LEU A 80 -3.72 0.28 -7.22
CA LEU A 80 -3.14 1.53 -6.74
C LEU A 80 -3.33 1.71 -5.23
N PHE A 81 -2.22 1.91 -4.53
CA PHE A 81 -2.21 2.53 -3.20
C PHE A 81 -1.91 4.03 -3.39
N ASP A 82 -2.85 4.89 -3.09
CA ASP A 82 -2.84 6.31 -3.42
C ASP A 82 -2.96 7.19 -2.17
N ASN A 83 -1.95 7.99 -1.89
CA ASN A 83 -1.94 8.91 -0.74
C ASN A 83 -2.20 8.20 0.59
N VAL A 84 -1.44 7.15 0.87
CA VAL A 84 -1.60 6.32 2.08
C VAL A 84 -0.61 6.75 3.15
N THR A 85 -1.05 6.81 4.42
CA THR A 85 -0.21 7.05 5.60
C THR A 85 -0.15 5.81 6.48
N LEU A 86 1.06 5.37 6.81
CA LEU A 86 1.32 4.21 7.65
C LEU A 86 2.09 4.62 8.90
N HIS A 87 1.58 4.25 10.08
CA HIS A 87 2.31 4.34 11.34
C HIS A 87 3.02 3.00 11.60
N MET A 88 4.28 2.90 11.23
CA MET A 88 5.03 1.65 11.12
C MET A 88 6.15 1.55 12.15
N PRO A 89 6.17 0.52 13.02
CA PRO A 89 7.35 0.24 13.81
C PRO A 89 8.50 -0.28 12.93
N ALA A 90 9.70 0.27 13.10
CA ALA A 90 10.91 -0.32 12.53
C ALA A 90 11.48 -1.39 13.47
N LYS A 91 11.95 -2.48 12.91
CA LYS A 91 12.64 -3.56 13.63
C LYS A 91 14.12 -3.56 13.26
N GLY A 92 14.97 -3.84 14.24
CA GLY A 92 16.39 -4.04 13.99
C GLY A 92 16.65 -5.30 13.17
N SER A 93 17.61 -5.23 12.26
CA SER A 93 18.15 -6.37 11.55
C SER A 93 19.67 -6.29 11.45
N ALA A 94 20.34 -7.37 11.01
CA ALA A 94 21.78 -7.38 10.78
C ALA A 94 22.25 -6.33 9.74
N LYS A 95 21.33 -5.80 8.93
CA LYS A 95 21.59 -4.80 7.89
C LYS A 95 21.00 -3.41 8.22
N GLY A 96 20.65 -3.17 9.50
CA GLY A 96 20.00 -1.94 9.96
C GLY A 96 18.50 -2.07 10.12
N PRO A 97 17.78 -0.97 10.43
CA PRO A 97 16.36 -0.99 10.70
C PRO A 97 15.54 -1.29 9.44
N VAL A 98 14.47 -2.08 9.63
CA VAL A 98 13.56 -2.54 8.58
C VAL A 98 12.12 -2.23 8.95
N ALA A 99 11.34 -1.75 8.00
CA ALA A 99 9.89 -1.58 8.08
C ALA A 99 9.21 -2.48 7.03
N ALA A 100 8.43 -3.45 7.49
CA ALA A 100 7.83 -4.49 6.65
C ALA A 100 6.55 -4.00 5.96
N VAL A 101 6.66 -2.97 5.13
CA VAL A 101 5.51 -2.30 4.49
C VAL A 101 4.77 -3.21 3.52
N PHE A 102 5.50 -3.96 2.69
CA PHE A 102 4.93 -4.86 1.68
C PHE A 102 5.15 -6.33 2.02
N ASP A 103 5.73 -6.61 3.19
CA ASP A 103 6.00 -7.96 3.67
C ASP A 103 4.72 -8.68 4.10
N GLY A 104 4.77 -10.01 4.09
CA GLY A 104 3.62 -10.85 4.42
C GLY A 104 2.60 -10.98 3.29
N SER A 105 2.89 -10.36 2.15
CA SER A 105 2.14 -10.56 0.93
C SER A 105 2.55 -11.87 0.28
N GLY A 106 1.58 -12.59 -0.26
CA GLY A 106 1.84 -13.73 -1.10
C GLY A 106 1.92 -15.04 -0.36
N ALA A 107 0.84 -15.75 -0.43
CA ALA A 107 0.90 -17.18 -0.23
C ALA A 107 1.50 -17.80 -1.48
N GLY A 108 2.73 -18.29 -1.42
CA GLY A 108 3.46 -18.87 -2.55
C GLY A 108 2.76 -20.07 -3.23
N TYR A 109 1.69 -20.58 -2.62
CA TYR A 109 0.85 -21.62 -3.20
C TYR A 109 -0.19 -21.09 -4.23
N TRP A 110 -0.38 -19.77 -4.33
CA TRP A 110 -1.29 -19.15 -5.29
C TRP A 110 -0.53 -18.52 -6.47
N GLN A 111 -0.10 -19.35 -7.37
CA GLN A 111 0.50 -18.91 -8.63
C GLN A 111 -0.58 -18.51 -9.67
N PRO A 112 -0.28 -17.66 -10.63
CA PRO A 112 0.98 -16.95 -10.87
C PRO A 112 1.25 -15.82 -9.88
N GLY A 113 2.42 -15.17 -10.04
CA GLY A 113 2.86 -14.03 -9.24
C GLY A 113 1.80 -12.94 -9.04
N HIS A 114 1.94 -12.17 -8.00
CA HIS A 114 0.97 -11.20 -7.54
C HIS A 114 1.59 -9.79 -7.51
N GLY A 115 0.75 -8.76 -7.47
CA GLY A 115 1.19 -7.37 -7.41
C GLY A 115 1.78 -6.83 -8.72
N GLY A 116 1.62 -7.53 -9.84
CA GLY A 116 2.13 -7.10 -11.12
C GLY A 116 1.55 -5.75 -11.57
N PHE A 117 2.42 -4.82 -12.02
CA PHE A 117 2.04 -3.47 -12.44
C PHE A 117 1.30 -2.64 -11.37
N ASN A 118 1.36 -3.04 -10.10
CA ASN A 118 0.78 -2.25 -9.03
C ASN A 118 1.57 -0.95 -8.84
N THR A 119 0.86 0.09 -8.46
CA THR A 119 1.43 1.42 -8.23
C THR A 119 1.23 1.82 -6.77
N THR A 120 2.27 2.35 -6.15
CA THR A 120 2.21 3.05 -4.86
C THR A 120 2.55 4.51 -5.13
N TRP A 121 1.62 5.41 -4.81
CA TRP A 121 1.75 6.84 -5.08
C TRP A 121 1.61 7.63 -3.79
N ASN A 122 2.60 8.52 -3.52
CA ASN A 122 2.63 9.41 -2.35
C ASN A 122 2.43 8.66 -1.02
N LEU A 123 3.19 7.58 -0.83
CA LEU A 123 3.15 6.79 0.40
C LEU A 123 3.93 7.48 1.50
N ARG A 124 3.25 7.82 2.59
CA ARG A 124 3.86 8.39 3.79
C ARG A 124 4.06 7.33 4.87
N VAL A 125 5.30 7.06 5.24
CA VAL A 125 5.65 6.12 6.31
C VAL A 125 6.14 6.91 7.52
N LEU A 126 5.39 6.84 8.62
CA LEU A 126 5.75 7.42 9.90
C LEU A 126 6.30 6.30 10.79
N VAL A 127 7.62 6.23 10.89
CA VAL A 127 8.28 5.29 11.79
C VAL A 127 7.96 5.67 13.22
N THR A 128 7.32 4.74 13.94
CA THR A 128 6.91 4.88 15.34
C THR A 128 7.90 4.20 16.28
N GLY A 129 7.93 4.67 17.54
CA GLY A 129 8.91 4.21 18.52
C GLY A 129 10.24 4.94 18.39
N GLY A 130 10.97 5.05 19.51
CA GLY A 130 12.23 5.79 19.60
C GLY A 130 13.49 5.04 19.11
N ALA A 131 13.34 3.82 18.61
CA ALA A 131 14.46 3.05 18.08
C ALA A 131 14.92 3.63 16.74
N PHE A 132 16.24 3.64 16.53
CA PHE A 132 16.88 4.05 15.27
C PHE A 132 16.59 5.50 14.83
N PRO A 133 16.83 6.52 15.67
CA PRO A 133 16.38 7.89 15.41
C PRO A 133 16.97 8.52 14.16
N ASP A 134 18.22 8.20 13.82
CA ASP A 134 18.98 8.84 12.72
C ASP A 134 19.34 7.87 11.59
N GLU A 135 18.85 6.63 11.65
CA GLU A 135 19.19 5.63 10.65
C GLU A 135 18.24 5.63 9.46
N THR A 136 18.80 5.32 8.29
CA THR A 136 18.00 5.03 7.09
C THR A 136 17.28 3.70 7.27
N VAL A 137 15.96 3.72 7.14
CA VAL A 137 15.11 2.54 7.31
C VAL A 137 14.90 1.83 5.97
N THR A 138 15.11 0.52 5.95
CA THR A 138 14.79 -0.28 4.77
C THR A 138 13.29 -0.57 4.74
N ILE A 139 12.62 -0.12 3.71
CA ILE A 139 11.25 -0.55 3.39
C ILE A 139 11.34 -1.90 2.72
N GLN A 140 10.84 -2.92 3.42
CA GLN A 140 10.80 -4.28 2.90
C GLN A 140 9.64 -4.43 1.94
N GLY A 141 9.94 -4.92 0.75
CA GLY A 141 9.03 -5.03 -0.38
C GLY A 141 8.62 -6.47 -0.68
N LEU A 142 7.94 -6.62 -1.79
CA LEU A 142 7.59 -7.91 -2.36
C LEU A 142 8.78 -8.58 -3.05
N ASP A 143 8.72 -9.89 -3.17
CA ASP A 143 9.65 -10.69 -3.99
C ASP A 143 9.08 -11.04 -5.39
N GLU A 144 7.81 -10.79 -5.66
CA GLU A 144 7.11 -11.26 -6.86
C GLU A 144 6.19 -10.21 -7.53
N GLY A 145 6.40 -8.91 -7.28
CA GLY A 145 5.59 -7.83 -7.87
C GLY A 145 6.23 -7.21 -9.13
N PRO A 146 6.21 -7.87 -10.30
CA PRO A 146 6.90 -7.37 -11.49
C PRO A 146 6.30 -6.06 -11.99
N MET A 147 7.15 -5.19 -12.54
CA MET A 147 6.75 -3.91 -13.14
C MET A 147 6.02 -2.96 -12.15
N ALA A 148 6.27 -3.12 -10.86
CA ALA A 148 5.73 -2.21 -9.84
C ALA A 148 6.28 -0.79 -10.00
N ARG A 149 5.50 0.19 -9.58
CA ARG A 149 5.88 1.61 -9.54
C ARG A 149 5.72 2.15 -8.14
N ILE A 150 6.77 2.77 -7.61
CA ILE A 150 6.77 3.40 -6.29
C ILE A 150 7.22 4.86 -6.48
N VAL A 151 6.27 5.79 -6.32
CA VAL A 151 6.49 7.21 -6.58
C VAL A 151 6.11 8.02 -5.34
N GLY A 152 7.06 8.82 -4.84
CA GLY A 152 6.83 9.69 -3.68
C GLY A 152 6.73 8.95 -2.34
N LEU A 153 7.47 7.85 -2.15
CA LEU A 153 7.60 7.23 -0.83
C LEU A 153 8.44 8.15 0.06
N HIS A 154 7.88 8.60 1.18
CA HIS A 154 8.48 9.57 2.08
C HIS A 154 8.01 9.39 3.54
N GLY A 155 8.53 10.16 4.46
CA GLY A 155 8.06 10.14 5.86
C GLY A 155 8.96 10.91 6.81
N ASN A 156 9.04 10.44 8.06
CA ASN A 156 9.83 11.06 9.11
C ASN A 156 11.25 10.48 9.24
N ARG A 157 11.66 9.65 8.32
CA ARG A 157 13.02 9.09 8.19
C ARG A 157 13.46 9.10 6.74
N ASN A 158 14.74 8.87 6.48
CA ASN A 158 15.23 8.48 5.17
C ASN A 158 14.94 7.00 4.94
N PHE A 159 14.52 6.66 3.75
CA PHE A 159 14.19 5.30 3.35
C PHE A 159 15.06 4.82 2.21
N ARG A 160 15.36 3.53 2.23
CA ARG A 160 15.79 2.74 1.07
C ARG A 160 14.79 1.62 0.84
N LEU A 161 14.74 1.11 -0.37
CA LEU A 161 13.75 0.10 -0.76
C LEU A 161 14.44 -1.23 -1.04
N ASP A 162 13.90 -2.32 -0.48
CA ASP A 162 14.22 -3.71 -0.84
C ASP A 162 12.95 -4.35 -1.41
N TYR A 163 12.83 -4.33 -2.74
CA TYR A 163 11.66 -4.79 -3.49
C TYR A 163 12.12 -5.55 -4.74
N ARG A 164 11.56 -6.72 -5.01
CA ARG A 164 11.96 -7.56 -6.13
C ARG A 164 10.75 -8.05 -6.95
N PRO A 165 10.89 -8.20 -8.29
CA PRO A 165 11.94 -7.57 -9.12
C PRO A 165 12.03 -6.07 -8.90
N ALA A 166 13.15 -5.45 -9.25
CA ALA A 166 13.35 -4.01 -9.03
C ALA A 166 12.22 -3.17 -9.62
N PRO A 167 11.52 -2.36 -8.83
CA PRO A 167 10.42 -1.53 -9.29
C PRO A 167 10.94 -0.27 -10.00
N TYR A 168 10.08 0.40 -10.75
CA TYR A 168 10.33 1.79 -11.10
C TYR A 168 10.18 2.67 -9.84
N VAL A 169 11.21 3.45 -9.52
CA VAL A 169 11.22 4.32 -8.34
C VAL A 169 11.43 5.77 -8.76
N GLU A 170 10.57 6.66 -8.29
CA GLU A 170 10.69 8.11 -8.49
C GLU A 170 10.38 8.86 -7.20
N LYS A 171 11.09 9.97 -6.95
CA LYS A 171 10.86 10.82 -5.77
C LYS A 171 10.93 10.05 -4.43
N LEU A 172 11.88 9.13 -4.29
CA LEU A 172 12.14 8.49 -3.00
C LEU A 172 12.58 9.55 -1.97
N ASN A 173 11.98 9.52 -0.78
CA ASN A 173 12.16 10.49 0.31
C ASN A 173 11.65 11.91 0.00
N VAL A 174 10.77 12.06 -1.02
CA VAL A 174 10.22 13.35 -1.40
C VAL A 174 8.70 13.25 -1.50
N PRO A 175 7.95 14.06 -0.71
CA PRO A 175 6.49 14.08 -0.80
C PRO A 175 6.00 14.72 -2.11
N LEU A 176 4.86 14.26 -2.60
CA LEU A 176 4.23 14.77 -3.82
C LEU A 176 3.16 15.81 -3.49
N HIS A 177 3.56 17.06 -3.27
CA HIS A 177 2.62 18.13 -2.92
C HIS A 177 1.76 18.60 -4.09
N ALA A 178 2.32 18.66 -5.29
CA ALA A 178 1.61 19.17 -6.47
C ALA A 178 0.52 18.20 -6.98
N VAL A 179 0.75 16.89 -6.84
CA VAL A 179 -0.19 15.84 -7.22
C VAL A 179 -0.22 14.81 -6.09
N PRO A 180 -0.89 15.10 -4.97
CA PRO A 180 -0.90 14.19 -3.82
C PRO A 180 -1.64 12.89 -4.11
N SER A 181 -2.65 12.90 -4.97
CA SER A 181 -3.40 11.72 -5.42
C SER A 181 -3.31 11.56 -6.94
N LEU A 182 -2.84 10.41 -7.37
CA LEU A 182 -2.81 10.04 -8.79
C LEU A 182 -4.22 9.80 -9.32
N TYR A 183 -5.07 9.17 -8.52
CA TYR A 183 -6.47 8.91 -8.88
C TYR A 183 -7.22 10.20 -9.18
N ASP A 184 -7.16 11.18 -8.27
CA ASP A 184 -7.85 12.46 -8.44
C ASP A 184 -7.31 13.24 -9.64
N TYR A 185 -6.00 13.24 -9.84
CA TYR A 185 -5.38 13.86 -11.01
C TYR A 185 -5.89 13.25 -12.32
N GLN A 186 -5.90 11.93 -12.42
CA GLN A 186 -6.39 11.22 -13.59
C GLN A 186 -7.89 11.43 -13.82
N LEU A 187 -8.68 11.45 -12.73
CA LEU A 187 -10.12 11.72 -12.80
C LEU A 187 -10.40 13.13 -13.31
N ALA A 188 -9.68 14.13 -12.79
CA ALA A 188 -9.82 15.53 -13.24
C ALA A 188 -9.47 15.67 -14.72
N LYS A 189 -8.40 15.03 -15.18
CA LYS A 189 -8.01 15.02 -16.61
C LYS A 189 -9.09 14.41 -17.50
N ARG A 190 -9.66 13.29 -17.11
CA ARG A 190 -10.74 12.64 -17.87
C ARG A 190 -11.99 13.51 -17.94
N ARG A 191 -12.37 14.15 -16.84
CA ARG A 191 -13.53 15.07 -16.80
C ARG A 191 -13.30 16.37 -17.56
N GLY A 192 -12.08 16.89 -17.58
CA GLY A 192 -11.69 18.10 -18.32
C GLY A 192 -11.64 17.93 -19.84
N ASN A 193 -11.35 16.71 -20.31
CA ASN A 193 -11.31 16.42 -21.75
C ASN A 193 -12.70 16.11 -22.35
N ASN A 194 -13.74 16.05 -21.54
CA ASN A 194 -15.13 15.83 -21.97
C ASN A 194 -15.94 17.13 -22.08
N ARG A 195 -15.27 18.30 -22.19
CA ARG A 195 -15.91 19.61 -22.41
C ARG A 195 -15.50 20.18 -23.78
#